data_b6e4fd6344e06484172f12d0e8b66686
#
_entry.id   b6e4fd6344e06484172f12d0e8b66686
#
_cell.length_a   1.000
_cell.length_b   1.000
_cell.length_c   1.000
_cell.angle_alpha   90.00
_cell.angle_beta   90.00
_cell.angle_gamma   90.00
#
_symmetry.space_group_name_H-M   'P 1'
#
loop_
_entity.id
_entity.type
_entity.pdbx_description
1 polymer ?
#
loop_
_entity_poly.entity_id
_entity_poly.type
_entity_poly.pdbx_seq_one_letter_code
_entity_poly.pdbx_strand_id
1 'polypeptide(L)'
;MGEKMEQLTTPIRARSYILATEERPDDADNPLRWMYGNEAAERDITRFAERFGCVVMDGFGSTEGGVSIKRSPDAPTGALGRMPEGVVLLHPDTGQECAVAVCDAHGRLRNAETAVGELVNTAGAGAFSGYYGDPAADAERLRGGVYHSGDLAYRDADGFCYFVGRTGDWLRVDGENLGTAPIEGVLMRHHDVVEVAVYAVPDVGVGDQVMAALVLRGDARFDTEDFAEFLRAQTDLAVKQWPRFVRISTVLPKTATHKVVKRTLAAQQWSCADPVWWRPDRALRYALLSADDAAALNSALAVR
;
A
#
# COMPACT_ATOMS: atom_id res chain seq x y z
N MET A 1 -1.22 -42.59 -4.17
CA MET A 1 -0.07 -41.94 -3.50
C MET A 1 -0.14 -40.49 -3.92
N GLY A 2 -0.73 -39.61 -3.08
CA GLY A 2 -0.90 -38.19 -3.43
C GLY A 2 0.45 -37.52 -3.53
N GLU A 3 0.69 -36.79 -4.61
CA GLU A 3 1.83 -35.90 -4.69
C GLU A 3 1.80 -34.93 -3.50
N LYS A 4 2.87 -34.94 -2.72
CA LYS A 4 3.05 -34.01 -1.61
C LYS A 4 3.25 -32.62 -2.22
N MET A 5 2.39 -31.67 -1.88
CA MET A 5 2.47 -30.30 -2.36
C MET A 5 3.69 -29.62 -1.69
N GLU A 6 4.80 -29.52 -2.43
CA GLU A 6 6.03 -28.87 -1.96
C GLU A 6 6.03 -27.36 -2.21
N GLN A 7 5.10 -26.88 -3.04
CA GLN A 7 4.97 -25.48 -3.44
C GLN A 7 3.53 -25.01 -3.28
N LEU A 8 3.36 -23.81 -2.73
CA LEU A 8 2.10 -23.11 -2.62
C LEU A 8 2.21 -21.76 -3.31
N THR A 9 1.33 -21.49 -4.26
CA THR A 9 1.17 -20.15 -4.86
C THR A 9 -0.14 -19.55 -4.37
N THR A 10 -0.08 -18.36 -3.78
CA THR A 10 -1.28 -17.74 -3.21
C THR A 10 -1.51 -16.35 -3.79
N PRO A 11 -2.79 -15.95 -3.99
CA PRO A 11 -3.13 -14.56 -4.26
C PRO A 11 -2.81 -13.68 -3.04
N ILE A 12 -2.71 -12.39 -3.30
CA ILE A 12 -2.19 -11.30 -2.47
C ILE A 12 -2.47 -11.39 -0.96
N ARG A 13 -3.62 -11.90 -0.52
CA ARG A 13 -4.01 -11.92 0.90
C ARG A 13 -4.24 -13.30 1.49
N ALA A 14 -4.05 -14.37 0.74
CA ALA A 14 -4.30 -15.72 1.26
C ALA A 14 -3.40 -16.06 2.45
N ARG A 15 -2.17 -15.52 2.50
CA ARG A 15 -1.25 -15.68 3.64
C ARG A 15 -1.83 -15.14 4.95
N SER A 16 -2.38 -13.94 4.92
CA SER A 16 -2.97 -13.32 6.12
C SER A 16 -4.17 -14.12 6.64
N TYR A 17 -4.98 -14.70 5.74
CA TYR A 17 -6.08 -15.61 6.15
C TYR A 17 -5.57 -16.91 6.76
N ILE A 18 -4.53 -17.50 6.19
CA ILE A 18 -3.90 -18.70 6.76
C ILE A 18 -3.29 -18.38 8.13
N LEU A 19 -2.61 -17.24 8.26
CA LEU A 19 -2.04 -16.77 9.53
C LEU A 19 -3.08 -16.38 10.58
N ALA A 20 -4.32 -16.12 10.17
CA ALA A 20 -5.43 -15.86 11.08
C ALA A 20 -6.05 -17.15 11.67
N THR A 21 -5.72 -18.32 11.13
CA THR A 21 -6.14 -19.60 11.72
C THR A 21 -5.37 -19.90 13.00
N GLU A 22 -5.96 -20.70 13.87
CA GLU A 22 -5.33 -21.13 15.11
C GLU A 22 -3.97 -21.82 14.84
N GLU A 23 -2.94 -21.42 15.56
CA GLU A 23 -1.61 -22.01 15.46
C GLU A 23 -1.59 -23.38 16.16
N ARG A 24 -0.98 -24.38 15.50
CA ARG A 24 -0.85 -25.73 16.01
C ARG A 24 0.62 -26.10 16.17
N PRO A 25 0.97 -26.94 17.15
CA PRO A 25 2.37 -27.37 17.35
C PRO A 25 2.96 -28.12 16.16
N ASP A 26 2.11 -28.69 15.31
CA ASP A 26 2.48 -29.49 14.13
C ASP A 26 2.38 -28.70 12.81
N ASP A 27 2.14 -27.38 12.84
CA ASP A 27 2.03 -26.55 11.63
C ASP A 27 3.29 -26.64 10.76
N ALA A 28 4.47 -26.84 11.34
CA ALA A 28 5.72 -27.02 10.59
C ALA A 28 5.93 -28.47 10.09
N ASP A 29 5.17 -29.45 10.58
CA ASP A 29 5.22 -30.84 10.09
C ASP A 29 4.36 -31.00 8.84
N ASN A 30 4.81 -30.37 7.76
CA ASN A 30 4.15 -30.35 6.47
C ASN A 30 5.17 -30.47 5.33
N PRO A 31 4.77 -30.86 4.10
CA PRO A 31 5.66 -30.99 2.96
C PRO A 31 6.03 -29.67 2.28
N LEU A 32 5.50 -28.52 2.72
CA LEU A 32 5.69 -27.25 2.08
C LEU A 32 7.14 -26.77 2.22
N ARG A 33 7.80 -26.50 1.10
CA ARG A 33 9.17 -25.97 1.05
C ARG A 33 9.21 -24.53 0.58
N TRP A 34 8.28 -24.17 -0.31
CA TRP A 34 8.25 -22.88 -0.97
C TRP A 34 6.85 -22.32 -0.97
N MET A 35 6.72 -21.08 -0.57
CA MET A 35 5.50 -20.31 -0.71
C MET A 35 5.77 -19.10 -1.59
N TYR A 36 4.99 -18.96 -2.67
CA TYR A 36 5.07 -17.82 -3.58
C TYR A 36 3.86 -16.94 -3.41
N GLY A 37 4.08 -15.63 -3.39
CA GLY A 37 2.99 -14.66 -3.35
C GLY A 37 3.45 -13.28 -3.78
N ASN A 38 2.51 -12.34 -3.77
CA ASN A 38 2.74 -10.95 -4.11
C ASN A 38 2.20 -10.04 -3.01
N GLU A 39 2.84 -8.87 -2.82
CA GLU A 39 2.35 -7.76 -1.98
C GLU A 39 2.06 -8.16 -0.51
N ALA A 40 2.85 -9.05 0.07
CA ALA A 40 2.70 -9.36 1.49
C ALA A 40 3.29 -8.29 2.39
N ALA A 41 2.64 -8.10 3.55
CA ALA A 41 3.27 -7.36 4.63
C ALA A 41 4.50 -8.12 5.14
N GLU A 42 5.59 -7.41 5.42
CA GLU A 42 6.86 -8.01 5.90
C GLU A 42 6.65 -8.91 7.12
N ARG A 43 5.81 -8.45 8.06
CA ARG A 43 5.41 -9.22 9.25
C ARG A 43 4.83 -10.59 8.88
N ASP A 44 4.00 -10.64 7.84
CA ASP A 44 3.31 -11.87 7.42
C ASP A 44 4.27 -12.82 6.69
N ILE A 45 5.27 -12.29 5.99
CA ILE A 45 6.33 -13.08 5.36
C ILE A 45 7.12 -13.85 6.42
N THR A 46 7.64 -13.13 7.43
CA THR A 46 8.43 -13.72 8.51
C THR A 46 7.60 -14.73 9.31
N ARG A 47 6.41 -14.33 9.75
CA ARG A 47 5.54 -15.18 10.55
C ARG A 47 5.11 -16.46 9.83
N PHE A 48 4.85 -16.37 8.50
CA PHE A 48 4.49 -17.53 7.71
C PHE A 48 5.67 -18.49 7.57
N ALA A 49 6.86 -17.97 7.30
CA ALA A 49 8.09 -18.78 7.20
C ALA A 49 8.39 -19.53 8.50
N GLU A 50 8.27 -18.85 9.63
CA GLU A 50 8.48 -19.44 10.97
C GLU A 50 7.43 -20.50 11.30
N ARG A 51 6.13 -20.18 11.11
CA ARG A 51 5.02 -21.07 11.44
C ARG A 51 5.03 -22.37 10.65
N PHE A 52 5.32 -22.32 9.35
CA PHE A 52 5.21 -23.46 8.44
C PHE A 52 6.57 -24.07 8.05
N GLY A 53 7.68 -23.53 8.55
CA GLY A 53 9.02 -24.05 8.29
C GLY A 53 9.41 -23.99 6.80
N CYS A 54 8.96 -23.00 6.03
CA CYS A 54 9.16 -22.90 4.60
C CYS A 54 9.81 -21.58 4.19
N VAL A 55 10.34 -21.53 2.96
CA VAL A 55 10.84 -20.29 2.36
C VAL A 55 9.69 -19.54 1.70
N VAL A 56 9.47 -18.29 2.12
CA VAL A 56 8.48 -17.41 1.50
C VAL A 56 9.18 -16.51 0.47
N MET A 57 8.76 -16.63 -0.78
CA MET A 57 9.21 -15.79 -1.88
C MET A 57 8.08 -14.80 -2.21
N ASP A 58 8.38 -13.53 -2.10
CA ASP A 58 7.47 -12.47 -2.47
C ASP A 58 7.96 -11.74 -3.73
N GLY A 59 7.07 -11.15 -4.47
CA GLY A 59 7.40 -10.42 -5.69
C GLY A 59 6.38 -9.34 -5.99
N PHE A 60 6.73 -8.47 -6.90
CA PHE A 60 5.84 -7.47 -7.46
C PHE A 60 5.58 -7.79 -8.93
N GLY A 61 4.33 -7.72 -9.34
CA GLY A 61 3.96 -7.87 -10.73
C GLY A 61 2.46 -7.74 -10.93
N SER A 62 2.07 -7.26 -12.10
CA SER A 62 0.67 -7.22 -12.51
C SER A 62 0.29 -8.49 -13.28
N THR A 63 -1.00 -8.76 -13.36
CA THR A 63 -1.54 -9.84 -14.21
C THR A 63 -1.25 -9.61 -15.70
N GLU A 64 -1.04 -8.38 -16.08
CA GLU A 64 -0.65 -7.96 -17.43
C GLU A 64 0.79 -8.39 -17.78
N GLY A 65 1.64 -8.62 -16.79
CA GLY A 65 3.00 -9.11 -17.00
C GLY A 65 3.97 -8.12 -17.64
N GLY A 66 3.61 -6.84 -17.73
CA GLY A 66 4.45 -5.82 -18.35
C GLY A 66 5.67 -5.43 -17.52
N VAL A 67 5.55 -5.47 -16.17
CA VAL A 67 6.64 -5.29 -15.21
C VAL A 67 6.57 -6.39 -14.17
N SER A 68 7.72 -6.97 -13.83
CA SER A 68 7.85 -7.95 -12.75
C SER A 68 9.17 -7.74 -12.01
N ILE A 69 9.11 -7.60 -10.68
CA ILE A 69 10.27 -7.43 -9.81
C ILE A 69 10.30 -8.59 -8.83
N LYS A 70 11.39 -9.35 -8.81
CA LYS A 70 11.59 -10.46 -7.88
C LYS A 70 12.35 -9.96 -6.67
N ARG A 71 11.81 -10.24 -5.49
CA ARG A 71 12.50 -9.96 -4.24
C ARG A 71 13.63 -10.96 -4.05
N SER A 72 14.84 -10.46 -3.86
CA SER A 72 16.01 -11.26 -3.52
C SER A 72 16.17 -11.38 -2.00
N PRO A 73 16.88 -12.41 -1.49
CA PRO A 73 17.09 -12.60 -0.04
C PRO A 73 17.84 -11.44 0.64
N ASP A 74 18.63 -10.68 -0.12
CA ASP A 74 19.38 -9.51 0.35
C ASP A 74 18.57 -8.20 0.25
N ALA A 75 17.30 -8.27 -0.18
CA ALA A 75 16.47 -7.08 -0.32
C ALA A 75 16.19 -6.46 1.06
N PRO A 76 16.41 -5.15 1.23
CA PRO A 76 16.05 -4.43 2.44
C PRO A 76 14.54 -4.54 2.75
N THR A 77 14.21 -4.38 4.02
CA THR A 77 12.80 -4.33 4.46
C THR A 77 12.00 -3.30 3.65
N GLY A 78 10.85 -3.71 3.12
CA GLY A 78 9.98 -2.87 2.31
C GLY A 78 10.36 -2.76 0.84
N ALA A 79 11.54 -3.25 0.42
CA ALA A 79 11.91 -3.26 -0.99
C ALA A 79 11.16 -4.37 -1.76
N LEU A 80 10.72 -4.04 -2.97
CA LEU A 80 10.14 -5.01 -3.91
C LEU A 80 11.20 -5.97 -4.46
N GLY A 81 12.43 -5.50 -4.55
CA GLY A 81 13.59 -6.17 -5.17
C GLY A 81 14.42 -5.18 -5.97
N ARG A 82 15.42 -5.68 -6.70
CA ARG A 82 16.23 -4.83 -7.59
C ARG A 82 15.48 -4.52 -8.88
N MET A 83 15.67 -3.28 -9.38
CA MET A 83 15.10 -2.88 -10.68
C MET A 83 15.59 -3.83 -11.78
N PRO A 84 14.69 -4.44 -12.56
CA PRO A 84 15.08 -5.25 -13.71
C PRO A 84 15.66 -4.40 -14.84
N GLU A 85 16.48 -5.02 -15.66
CA GLU A 85 16.96 -4.38 -16.91
C GLU A 85 15.77 -4.01 -17.81
N GLY A 86 15.84 -2.83 -18.43
CA GLY A 86 14.78 -2.31 -19.28
C GLY A 86 13.57 -1.72 -18.54
N VAL A 87 13.55 -1.76 -17.19
CA VAL A 87 12.55 -1.06 -16.38
C VAL A 87 13.17 0.21 -15.81
N VAL A 88 12.46 1.32 -15.95
CA VAL A 88 12.87 2.64 -15.46
C VAL A 88 11.75 3.28 -14.65
N LEU A 89 12.08 4.33 -13.92
CA LEU A 89 11.11 5.19 -13.24
C LEU A 89 11.00 6.50 -14.03
N LEU A 90 9.82 6.79 -14.59
CA LEU A 90 9.56 8.03 -15.29
C LEU A 90 8.69 8.96 -14.44
N HIS A 91 9.12 10.21 -14.32
CA HIS A 91 8.34 11.22 -13.63
C HIS A 91 7.01 11.46 -14.36
N PRO A 92 5.86 11.38 -13.69
CA PRO A 92 4.55 11.40 -14.35
C PRO A 92 4.29 12.66 -15.19
N ASP A 93 4.77 13.83 -14.74
CA ASP A 93 4.49 15.12 -15.41
C ASP A 93 5.52 15.45 -16.48
N THR A 94 6.79 15.06 -16.31
CA THR A 94 7.87 15.45 -17.23
C THR A 94 8.29 14.36 -18.19
N GLY A 95 7.96 13.10 -17.91
CA GLY A 95 8.40 11.93 -18.66
C GLY A 95 9.91 11.66 -18.60
N GLN A 96 10.65 12.38 -17.75
CA GLN A 96 12.09 12.18 -17.56
C GLN A 96 12.35 11.07 -16.55
N GLU A 97 13.49 10.39 -16.67
CA GLU A 97 13.92 9.41 -15.68
C GLU A 97 14.15 10.06 -14.32
N CYS A 98 13.62 9.42 -13.26
CA CYS A 98 13.68 9.92 -11.90
C CYS A 98 15.08 9.82 -11.30
N ALA A 99 15.40 10.76 -10.41
CA ALA A 99 16.61 10.72 -9.62
C ALA A 99 16.62 9.52 -8.64
N VAL A 100 17.82 9.16 -8.19
CA VAL A 100 17.97 8.19 -7.10
C VAL A 100 17.39 8.78 -5.81
N ALA A 101 16.71 7.94 -5.05
CA ALA A 101 16.11 8.32 -3.79
C ALA A 101 17.17 8.70 -2.75
N VAL A 102 16.90 9.77 -2.01
CA VAL A 102 17.68 10.20 -0.85
C VAL A 102 16.82 10.04 0.39
N CYS A 103 17.22 9.14 1.28
CA CYS A 103 16.53 8.92 2.54
C CYS A 103 17.32 9.52 3.72
N ASP A 104 16.60 9.97 4.75
CA ASP A 104 17.25 10.38 6.00
C ASP A 104 17.63 9.14 6.86
N ALA A 105 18.22 9.40 8.03
CA ALA A 105 18.65 8.35 8.97
C ALA A 105 17.48 7.47 9.49
N HIS A 106 16.25 7.89 9.30
CA HIS A 106 15.05 7.15 9.68
C HIS A 106 14.37 6.45 8.49
N GLY A 107 14.99 6.45 7.30
CA GLY A 107 14.44 5.86 6.08
C GLY A 107 13.36 6.70 5.38
N ARG A 108 13.13 7.94 5.81
CA ARG A 108 12.12 8.81 5.18
C ARG A 108 12.68 9.43 3.91
N LEU A 109 11.94 9.30 2.81
CA LEU A 109 12.30 9.87 1.51
C LEU A 109 12.31 11.41 1.57
N ARG A 110 13.41 12.03 1.16
CA ARG A 110 13.66 13.49 1.27
C ARG A 110 13.49 14.22 -0.06
N ASN A 111 13.59 13.51 -1.18
CA ASN A 111 13.50 14.06 -2.53
C ASN A 111 12.37 13.40 -3.34
N ALA A 112 11.21 13.16 -2.71
CA ALA A 112 10.07 12.46 -3.32
C ALA A 112 9.65 13.06 -4.68
N GLU A 113 9.66 14.40 -4.81
CA GLU A 113 9.26 15.10 -6.03
C GLU A 113 10.13 14.76 -7.26
N THR A 114 11.37 14.34 -7.06
CA THR A 114 12.28 14.00 -8.16
C THR A 114 12.61 12.52 -8.25
N ALA A 115 12.40 11.76 -7.17
CA ALA A 115 12.77 10.35 -7.09
C ALA A 115 11.61 9.39 -7.36
N VAL A 116 10.36 9.82 -7.13
CA VAL A 116 9.19 8.97 -7.35
C VAL A 116 8.69 9.10 -8.78
N GLY A 117 8.54 7.96 -9.43
CA GLY A 117 8.02 7.90 -10.79
C GLY A 117 7.25 6.63 -11.09
N GLU A 118 6.62 6.62 -12.24
CA GLU A 118 5.91 5.46 -12.77
C GLU A 118 6.91 4.39 -13.21
N LEU A 119 6.66 3.14 -12.82
CA LEU A 119 7.39 1.97 -13.34
C LEU A 119 7.03 1.75 -14.79
N VAL A 120 8.01 1.90 -15.68
CA VAL A 120 7.85 1.79 -17.13
C VAL A 120 8.81 0.74 -17.67
N ASN A 121 8.30 -0.20 -18.46
CA ASN A 121 9.14 -1.14 -19.19
C ASN A 121 9.46 -0.58 -20.58
N THR A 122 10.69 -0.13 -20.76
CA THR A 122 11.18 0.45 -22.04
C THR A 122 11.55 -0.59 -23.08
N ALA A 123 11.66 -1.86 -22.71
CA ALA A 123 11.88 -2.97 -23.64
C ALA A 123 10.59 -3.39 -24.39
N GLY A 124 9.46 -2.74 -24.10
CA GLY A 124 8.18 -2.99 -24.78
C GLY A 124 7.10 -3.52 -23.84
N ALA A 125 6.12 -4.21 -24.41
CA ALA A 125 4.94 -4.68 -23.69
C ALA A 125 5.20 -5.82 -22.69
N GLY A 126 6.36 -6.46 -22.73
CA GLY A 126 6.61 -7.67 -21.94
C GLY A 126 5.64 -8.79 -22.33
N ALA A 127 4.97 -9.40 -21.35
CA ALA A 127 3.95 -10.42 -21.58
C ALA A 127 2.54 -9.84 -21.82
N PHE A 128 2.36 -8.52 -21.80
CA PHE A 128 1.08 -7.89 -22.03
C PHE A 128 0.62 -8.04 -23.50
N SER A 129 -0.52 -8.70 -23.69
CA SER A 129 -1.10 -8.96 -25.01
C SER A 129 -2.36 -8.13 -25.32
N GLY A 130 -2.66 -7.17 -24.45
CA GLY A 130 -3.86 -6.31 -24.54
C GLY A 130 -5.04 -6.79 -23.69
N TYR A 131 -5.98 -5.89 -23.46
CA TYR A 131 -7.25 -6.19 -22.81
C TYR A 131 -8.28 -6.65 -23.83
N TYR A 132 -9.11 -7.61 -23.45
CA TYR A 132 -10.14 -8.11 -24.35
C TYR A 132 -11.21 -7.04 -24.62
N GLY A 133 -11.27 -6.58 -25.88
CA GLY A 133 -12.29 -5.63 -26.34
C GLY A 133 -12.15 -4.20 -25.81
N ASP A 134 -11.00 -3.83 -25.23
CA ASP A 134 -10.78 -2.49 -24.67
C ASP A 134 -9.50 -1.83 -25.21
N PRO A 135 -9.51 -1.36 -26.47
CA PRO A 135 -8.34 -0.70 -27.06
C PRO A 135 -8.01 0.66 -26.39
N ALA A 136 -8.94 1.28 -25.66
CA ALA A 136 -8.66 2.51 -24.93
C ALA A 136 -7.78 2.20 -23.71
N ALA A 137 -8.07 1.14 -22.97
CA ALA A 137 -7.23 0.69 -21.87
C ALA A 137 -5.86 0.20 -22.35
N ASP A 138 -5.78 -0.42 -23.53
CA ASP A 138 -4.49 -0.78 -24.16
C ASP A 138 -3.65 0.47 -24.45
N ALA A 139 -4.25 1.51 -25.00
CA ALA A 139 -3.56 2.76 -25.30
C ALA A 139 -3.05 3.49 -24.05
N GLU A 140 -3.72 3.32 -22.92
CA GLU A 140 -3.23 3.84 -21.62
C GLU A 140 -1.98 3.08 -21.15
N ARG A 141 -1.90 1.77 -21.41
CA ARG A 141 -0.76 0.94 -21.02
C ARG A 141 0.41 1.01 -21.99
N LEU A 142 0.13 1.11 -23.28
CA LEU A 142 1.15 1.14 -24.33
C LEU A 142 1.25 2.53 -24.94
N ARG A 143 2.03 3.40 -24.30
CA ARG A 143 2.28 4.78 -24.75
C ARG A 143 3.69 4.88 -25.34
N GLY A 144 3.82 5.40 -26.55
CA GLY A 144 5.12 5.57 -27.20
C GLY A 144 5.91 4.27 -27.42
N GLY A 145 5.25 3.12 -27.50
CA GLY A 145 5.87 1.81 -27.70
C GLY A 145 6.45 1.18 -26.42
N VAL A 146 6.24 1.79 -25.25
CA VAL A 146 6.68 1.28 -23.95
C VAL A 146 5.49 0.96 -23.05
N TYR A 147 5.68 0.05 -22.09
CA TYR A 147 4.61 -0.35 -21.19
C TYR A 147 4.63 0.48 -19.91
N HIS A 148 3.51 1.11 -19.60
CA HIS A 148 3.25 1.91 -18.41
C HIS A 148 2.46 1.08 -17.39
N SER A 149 3.04 0.81 -16.22
CA SER A 149 2.40 -0.04 -15.21
C SER A 149 1.25 0.65 -14.47
N GLY A 150 1.27 1.98 -14.39
CA GLY A 150 0.39 2.75 -13.51
C GLY A 150 0.78 2.65 -12.03
N ASP A 151 1.92 2.06 -11.73
CA ASP A 151 2.44 1.88 -10.37
C ASP A 151 3.61 2.83 -10.14
N LEU A 152 3.59 3.54 -9.02
CA LEU A 152 4.63 4.49 -8.62
C LEU A 152 5.62 3.84 -7.67
N ALA A 153 6.89 4.13 -7.87
CA ALA A 153 7.97 3.61 -7.06
C ALA A 153 9.12 4.62 -6.98
N TYR A 154 10.08 4.37 -6.10
CA TYR A 154 11.39 5.00 -6.13
C TYR A 154 12.50 3.95 -6.06
N ARG A 155 13.71 4.33 -6.45
CA ARG A 155 14.89 3.46 -6.45
C ARG A 155 15.96 4.08 -5.55
N ASP A 156 16.55 3.28 -4.66
CA ASP A 156 17.69 3.68 -3.85
C ASP A 156 19.03 3.60 -4.61
N ALA A 157 20.12 3.98 -3.92
CA ALA A 157 21.46 3.99 -4.50
C ALA A 157 22.00 2.58 -4.82
N ASP A 158 21.48 1.55 -4.14
CA ASP A 158 21.84 0.16 -4.35
C ASP A 158 20.99 -0.52 -5.43
N GLY A 159 20.05 0.23 -6.03
CA GLY A 159 19.19 -0.24 -7.11
C GLY A 159 17.95 -1.00 -6.66
N PHE A 160 17.63 -1.00 -5.36
CA PHE A 160 16.39 -1.56 -4.87
C PHE A 160 15.22 -0.62 -5.12
N CYS A 161 14.10 -1.21 -5.50
CA CYS A 161 12.85 -0.53 -5.82
C CYS A 161 11.85 -0.62 -4.66
N TYR A 162 11.18 0.48 -4.35
CA TYR A 162 10.21 0.58 -3.28
C TYR A 162 8.88 1.10 -3.83
N PHE A 163 7.80 0.40 -3.53
CA PHE A 163 6.45 0.75 -3.99
C PHE A 163 5.90 1.94 -3.19
N VAL A 164 5.30 2.89 -3.90
CA VAL A 164 4.74 4.12 -3.31
C VAL A 164 3.21 4.14 -3.40
N GLY A 165 2.64 3.56 -4.45
CA GLY A 165 1.20 3.56 -4.70
C GLY A 165 0.90 3.47 -6.18
N ARG A 166 -0.33 3.78 -6.55
CA ARG A 166 -0.73 3.92 -7.96
C ARG A 166 -0.77 5.38 -8.37
N THR A 167 -0.69 5.62 -9.68
CA THR A 167 -0.75 6.99 -10.24
C THR A 167 -2.00 7.77 -9.82
N GLY A 168 -3.10 7.08 -9.49
CA GLY A 168 -4.32 7.67 -8.96
C GLY A 168 -4.44 7.75 -7.43
N ASP A 169 -3.45 7.24 -6.70
CA ASP A 169 -3.48 7.11 -5.22
C ASP A 169 -2.56 8.12 -4.51
N TRP A 170 -2.19 9.22 -5.17
CA TRP A 170 -1.44 10.30 -4.55
C TRP A 170 -2.29 11.09 -3.58
N LEU A 171 -1.66 11.51 -2.47
CA LEU A 171 -2.20 12.53 -1.57
C LEU A 171 -1.33 13.78 -1.70
N ARG A 172 -1.95 14.94 -1.84
CA ARG A 172 -1.25 16.21 -1.82
C ARG A 172 -1.48 16.94 -0.49
N VAL A 173 -0.63 16.65 0.48
CA VAL A 173 -0.73 17.18 1.84
C VAL A 173 0.29 18.29 2.05
N ASP A 174 -0.16 19.48 2.46
CA ASP A 174 0.69 20.67 2.67
C ASP A 174 1.66 20.93 1.49
N GLY A 175 1.18 20.73 0.25
CA GLY A 175 1.95 20.97 -0.97
C GLY A 175 2.91 19.85 -1.37
N GLU A 176 3.03 18.77 -0.58
CA GLU A 176 3.87 17.62 -0.90
C GLU A 176 3.05 16.42 -1.36
N ASN A 177 3.58 15.72 -2.35
CA ASN A 177 3.00 14.48 -2.85
C ASN A 177 3.41 13.32 -1.95
N LEU A 178 2.41 12.63 -1.38
CA LEU A 178 2.60 11.47 -0.51
C LEU A 178 2.00 10.23 -1.14
N GLY A 179 2.74 9.13 -1.12
CA GLY A 179 2.22 7.84 -1.52
C GLY A 179 1.44 7.17 -0.40
N THR A 180 0.41 6.41 -0.75
CA THR A 180 -0.43 5.72 0.22
C THR A 180 0.22 4.46 0.77
N ALA A 181 0.96 3.71 -0.05
CA ALA A 181 1.51 2.41 0.34
C ALA A 181 2.52 2.46 1.50
N PRO A 182 3.47 3.42 1.57
CA PRO A 182 4.35 3.54 2.72
C PRO A 182 3.59 3.79 4.03
N ILE A 183 2.53 4.60 4.00
CA ILE A 183 1.69 4.86 5.17
C ILE A 183 0.94 3.58 5.57
N GLU A 184 0.36 2.86 4.61
CA GLU A 184 -0.30 1.57 4.83
C GLU A 184 0.66 0.56 5.46
N GLY A 185 1.89 0.47 4.94
CA GLY A 185 2.92 -0.42 5.47
C GLY A 185 3.23 -0.15 6.95
N VAL A 186 3.29 1.13 7.35
CA VAL A 186 3.48 1.50 8.76
C VAL A 186 2.25 1.15 9.59
N LEU A 187 1.05 1.53 9.15
CA LEU A 187 -0.19 1.26 9.91
C LEU A 187 -0.44 -0.23 10.12
N MET A 188 -0.02 -1.08 9.19
CA MET A 188 -0.09 -2.54 9.32
C MET A 188 0.81 -3.12 10.42
N ARG A 189 1.75 -2.33 10.98
CA ARG A 189 2.57 -2.77 12.13
C ARG A 189 1.80 -2.73 13.45
N HIS A 190 0.70 -1.99 13.51
CA HIS A 190 -0.15 -1.94 14.71
C HIS A 190 -0.72 -3.33 15.00
N HIS A 191 -0.65 -3.76 16.26
CA HIS A 191 -0.97 -5.13 16.67
C HIS A 191 -2.42 -5.55 16.39
N ASP A 192 -3.35 -4.59 16.46
CA ASP A 192 -4.77 -4.84 16.21
C ASP A 192 -5.20 -4.65 14.74
N VAL A 193 -4.38 -4.05 13.89
CA VAL A 193 -4.74 -3.80 12.50
C VAL A 193 -4.50 -5.05 11.65
N VAL A 194 -5.54 -5.50 10.96
CA VAL A 194 -5.47 -6.65 10.04
C VAL A 194 -5.65 -6.26 8.58
N GLU A 195 -6.34 -5.15 8.30
CA GLU A 195 -6.41 -4.55 6.97
C GLU A 195 -6.36 -3.04 7.08
N VAL A 196 -5.78 -2.40 6.06
CA VAL A 196 -5.69 -0.95 5.95
C VAL A 196 -5.91 -0.50 4.50
N ALA A 197 -6.52 0.65 4.35
CA ALA A 197 -6.53 1.40 3.11
C ALA A 197 -6.33 2.88 3.43
N VAL A 198 -5.31 3.49 2.83
CA VAL A 198 -5.04 4.92 2.94
C VAL A 198 -5.46 5.60 1.64
N TYR A 199 -6.15 6.72 1.77
CA TYR A 199 -6.67 7.49 0.64
C TYR A 199 -6.77 8.98 0.97
N ALA A 200 -6.84 9.79 -0.08
CA ALA A 200 -7.03 11.22 0.03
C ALA A 200 -8.48 11.57 0.37
N VAL A 201 -8.65 12.55 1.25
CA VAL A 201 -9.90 13.27 1.40
C VAL A 201 -9.59 14.78 1.29
N PRO A 202 -10.50 15.61 0.75
CA PRO A 202 -10.21 17.02 0.56
C PRO A 202 -9.97 17.74 1.89
N ASP A 203 -9.01 18.65 1.91
CA ASP A 203 -8.81 19.58 3.03
C ASP A 203 -9.69 20.82 2.86
N VAL A 204 -10.18 21.38 3.96
CA VAL A 204 -10.96 22.63 3.92
C VAL A 204 -10.12 23.84 3.49
N GLY A 205 -8.82 23.77 3.61
CA GLY A 205 -7.88 24.79 3.12
C GLY A 205 -7.43 24.49 1.69
N VAL A 206 -6.31 23.81 1.52
CA VAL A 206 -5.70 23.49 0.21
C VAL A 206 -5.16 22.06 0.20
N GLY A 207 -5.43 21.30 -0.88
CA GLY A 207 -4.92 19.95 -1.05
C GLY A 207 -5.77 18.89 -0.36
N ASP A 208 -5.10 17.88 0.16
CA ASP A 208 -5.72 16.71 0.75
C ASP A 208 -5.32 16.52 2.21
N GLN A 209 -6.09 15.68 2.90
CA GLN A 209 -5.75 15.10 4.18
C GLN A 209 -5.65 13.58 4.07
N VAL A 210 -4.82 12.98 4.90
CA VAL A 210 -4.68 11.53 4.99
C VAL A 210 -5.89 10.95 5.73
N MET A 211 -6.63 10.06 5.07
CA MET A 211 -7.64 9.23 5.72
C MET A 211 -7.24 7.76 5.62
N ALA A 212 -7.37 7.04 6.74
CA ALA A 212 -7.11 5.62 6.83
C ALA A 212 -8.39 4.87 7.22
N ALA A 213 -8.77 3.87 6.43
CA ALA A 213 -9.77 2.89 6.83
C ALA A 213 -9.07 1.64 7.37
N LEU A 214 -9.40 1.25 8.58
CA LEU A 214 -8.79 0.13 9.30
C LEU A 214 -9.82 -0.95 9.57
N VAL A 215 -9.42 -2.22 9.42
CA VAL A 215 -10.13 -3.37 9.99
C VAL A 215 -9.30 -3.87 11.16
N LEU A 216 -9.94 -4.01 12.30
CA LEU A 216 -9.30 -4.47 13.52
C LEU A 216 -9.50 -5.98 13.71
N ARG A 217 -8.61 -6.60 14.47
CA ARG A 217 -8.61 -8.03 14.78
C ARG A 217 -9.77 -8.41 15.72
N GLY A 218 -10.59 -9.37 15.35
CA GLY A 218 -11.62 -9.95 16.22
C GLY A 218 -12.51 -8.89 16.87
N ASP A 219 -12.57 -8.89 18.21
CA ASP A 219 -13.37 -7.96 19.00
C ASP A 219 -12.58 -6.73 19.49
N ALA A 220 -11.38 -6.48 18.93
CA ALA A 220 -10.57 -5.33 19.29
C ALA A 220 -11.34 -4.02 19.04
N ARG A 221 -11.19 -3.07 19.98
CA ARG A 221 -11.80 -1.74 19.87
C ARG A 221 -10.70 -0.73 19.56
N PHE A 222 -11.03 0.26 18.76
CA PHE A 222 -10.09 1.34 18.48
C PHE A 222 -9.81 2.15 19.74
N ASP A 223 -8.59 2.05 20.24
CA ASP A 223 -8.07 2.85 21.33
C ASP A 223 -7.29 4.03 20.77
N THR A 224 -7.76 5.25 21.06
CA THR A 224 -7.19 6.48 20.51
C THR A 224 -5.84 6.83 21.11
N GLU A 225 -5.60 6.46 22.37
CA GLU A 225 -4.34 6.73 23.07
C GLU A 225 -3.26 5.76 22.60
N ASP A 226 -3.57 4.47 22.57
CA ASP A 226 -2.69 3.42 22.06
C ASP A 226 -2.30 3.70 20.59
N PHE A 227 -3.27 4.04 19.73
CA PHE A 227 -3.00 4.38 18.33
C PHE A 227 -2.12 5.64 18.18
N ALA A 228 -2.35 6.65 19.01
CA ALA A 228 -1.52 7.86 19.00
C ALA A 228 -0.09 7.58 19.49
N GLU A 229 0.08 6.74 20.51
CA GLU A 229 1.38 6.30 21.00
C GLU A 229 2.12 5.48 19.92
N PHE A 230 1.42 4.54 19.32
CA PHE A 230 1.95 3.78 18.18
C PHE A 230 2.46 4.70 17.08
N LEU A 231 1.69 5.71 16.63
CA LEU A 231 2.12 6.63 15.58
C LEU A 231 3.36 7.45 15.98
N ARG A 232 3.46 7.89 17.25
CA ARG A 232 4.65 8.61 17.74
C ARG A 232 5.90 7.76 17.71
N ALA A 233 5.75 6.47 17.95
CA ALA A 233 6.87 5.53 17.94
C ALA A 233 7.42 5.23 16.54
N GLN A 234 6.65 5.54 15.45
CA GLN A 234 7.08 5.28 14.08
C GLN A 234 8.01 6.39 13.59
N THR A 235 9.31 6.17 13.65
CA THR A 235 10.32 7.17 13.24
C THR A 235 10.41 7.37 11.73
N ASP A 236 9.96 6.39 10.96
CA ASP A 236 9.91 6.41 9.49
C ASP A 236 8.62 7.04 8.92
N LEU A 237 7.65 7.41 9.78
CA LEU A 237 6.44 8.11 9.39
C LEU A 237 6.53 9.61 9.75
N ALA A 238 6.43 10.49 8.77
CA ALA A 238 6.43 11.92 9.01
C ALA A 238 5.06 12.39 9.58
N VAL A 239 5.07 13.46 10.37
CA VAL A 239 3.87 14.01 11.03
C VAL A 239 2.72 14.32 10.05
N LYS A 240 3.05 14.80 8.84
CA LYS A 240 2.08 15.07 7.77
C LYS A 240 1.45 13.82 7.16
N GLN A 241 2.09 12.66 7.36
CA GLN A 241 1.59 11.35 6.93
C GLN A 241 0.67 10.71 7.98
N TRP A 242 0.61 11.25 9.18
CA TRP A 242 -0.31 10.75 10.19
C TRP A 242 -1.76 10.95 9.75
N PRO A 243 -2.59 9.90 9.77
CA PRO A 243 -3.99 10.02 9.38
C PRO A 243 -4.69 11.14 10.16
N ARG A 244 -5.32 12.07 9.44
CA ARG A 244 -6.21 13.04 10.06
C ARG A 244 -7.54 12.41 10.42
N PHE A 245 -7.99 11.46 9.60
CA PHE A 245 -9.21 10.70 9.80
C PHE A 245 -8.91 9.22 9.83
N VAL A 246 -9.54 8.50 10.76
CA VAL A 246 -9.44 7.05 10.92
C VAL A 246 -10.86 6.49 10.92
N ARG A 247 -11.19 5.72 9.89
CA ARG A 247 -12.45 5.00 9.78
C ARG A 247 -12.26 3.56 10.25
N ILE A 248 -13.10 3.09 11.17
CA ILE A 248 -13.05 1.71 11.65
C ILE A 248 -14.15 0.92 10.96
N SER A 249 -13.77 0.04 10.07
CA SER A 249 -14.68 -0.77 9.26
C SER A 249 -14.60 -2.25 9.66
N THR A 250 -15.70 -2.96 9.55
CA THR A 250 -15.72 -4.42 9.72
C THR A 250 -15.13 -5.14 8.49
N VAL A 251 -15.26 -4.53 7.32
CA VAL A 251 -14.74 -5.03 6.04
C VAL A 251 -14.47 -3.87 5.09
N LEU A 252 -13.38 -3.93 4.33
CA LEU A 252 -13.10 -2.97 3.28
C LEU A 252 -13.75 -3.40 1.95
N PRO A 253 -14.20 -2.45 1.10
CA PRO A 253 -14.73 -2.77 -0.23
C PRO A 253 -13.62 -3.38 -1.10
N LYS A 254 -13.92 -4.51 -1.75
CA LYS A 254 -12.96 -5.28 -2.54
C LYS A 254 -13.48 -5.60 -3.94
N THR A 255 -12.57 -5.74 -4.89
CA THR A 255 -12.84 -6.34 -6.19
C THR A 255 -13.06 -7.86 -6.04
N ALA A 256 -13.52 -8.52 -7.12
CA ALA A 256 -13.60 -9.99 -7.18
C ALA A 256 -12.25 -10.68 -6.94
N THR A 257 -11.14 -9.99 -7.20
CA THR A 257 -9.76 -10.46 -6.95
C THR A 257 -9.23 -10.05 -5.58
N HIS A 258 -10.11 -9.64 -4.65
CA HIS A 258 -9.81 -9.24 -3.26
C HIS A 258 -8.94 -7.98 -3.10
N LYS A 259 -8.72 -7.18 -4.15
CA LYS A 259 -8.04 -5.87 -4.03
C LYS A 259 -8.99 -4.83 -3.44
N VAL A 260 -8.51 -4.01 -2.50
CA VAL A 260 -9.31 -2.94 -1.90
C VAL A 260 -9.64 -1.86 -2.94
N VAL A 261 -10.90 -1.45 -2.97
CA VAL A 261 -11.41 -0.42 -3.90
C VAL A 261 -11.37 0.94 -3.19
N LYS A 262 -10.18 1.58 -3.14
CA LYS A 262 -9.97 2.87 -2.45
C LYS A 262 -10.89 3.97 -2.94
N ARG A 263 -11.22 4.01 -4.25
CA ARG A 263 -12.13 5.01 -4.84
C ARG A 263 -13.50 5.05 -4.16
N THR A 264 -14.01 3.91 -3.71
CA THR A 264 -15.28 3.83 -2.97
C THR A 264 -15.16 4.49 -1.60
N LEU A 265 -14.05 4.24 -0.90
CA LEU A 265 -13.77 4.83 0.40
C LEU A 265 -13.56 6.35 0.29
N ALA A 266 -12.79 6.79 -0.70
CA ALA A 266 -12.54 8.20 -0.98
C ALA A 266 -13.82 8.96 -1.34
N ALA A 267 -14.71 8.36 -2.13
CA ALA A 267 -16.00 8.96 -2.47
C ALA A 267 -16.94 9.11 -1.26
N GLN A 268 -16.88 8.17 -0.31
CA GLN A 268 -17.65 8.22 0.92
C GLN A 268 -17.06 9.20 1.95
N GLN A 269 -15.73 9.38 1.95
CA GLN A 269 -15.02 10.18 2.96
C GLN A 269 -15.45 9.76 4.37
N TRP A 270 -15.94 10.70 5.17
CA TRP A 270 -16.52 10.48 6.49
C TRP A 270 -18.05 10.32 6.48
N SER A 271 -18.71 10.43 5.31
CA SER A 271 -20.17 10.23 5.17
C SER A 271 -20.47 8.73 4.96
N CYS A 272 -20.31 7.96 6.01
CA CYS A 272 -20.49 6.51 6.00
C CYS A 272 -21.13 6.03 7.32
N ALA A 273 -21.55 4.76 7.36
CA ALA A 273 -22.14 4.15 8.56
C ALA A 273 -21.09 3.75 9.62
N ASP A 274 -19.82 3.62 9.21
CA ASP A 274 -18.74 3.23 10.09
C ASP A 274 -18.34 4.40 11.02
N PRO A 275 -17.90 4.13 12.25
CA PRO A 275 -17.35 5.17 13.12
C PRO A 275 -16.09 5.76 12.50
N VAL A 276 -16.04 7.09 12.48
CA VAL A 276 -14.87 7.85 12.03
C VAL A 276 -14.31 8.65 13.20
N TRP A 277 -13.03 8.48 13.41
CA TRP A 277 -12.25 9.24 14.38
C TRP A 277 -11.42 10.28 13.64
N TRP A 278 -11.23 11.46 14.22
CA TRP A 278 -10.49 12.53 13.57
C TRP A 278 -9.66 13.34 14.54
N ARG A 279 -8.70 14.05 14.02
CA ARG A 279 -7.93 15.07 14.74
C ARG A 279 -8.49 16.44 14.40
N PRO A 280 -9.17 17.10 15.33
CA PRO A 280 -9.74 18.43 15.11
C PRO A 280 -8.66 19.49 14.83
N ASP A 281 -7.50 19.31 15.42
CA ASP A 281 -6.36 20.20 15.32
C ASP A 281 -5.08 19.43 14.86
N ARG A 282 -3.92 20.09 14.93
CA ARG A 282 -2.62 19.45 14.59
C ARG A 282 -2.08 18.52 15.67
N ALA A 283 -2.67 18.51 16.87
CA ALA A 283 -2.27 17.60 17.93
C ALA A 283 -2.62 16.15 17.57
N LEU A 284 -1.81 15.22 18.03
CA LEU A 284 -2.07 13.80 17.85
C LEU A 284 -3.03 13.29 18.93
N ARG A 285 -4.27 13.68 18.78
CA ARG A 285 -5.41 13.28 19.63
C ARG A 285 -6.62 13.03 18.74
N TYR A 286 -7.20 11.86 18.86
CA TYR A 286 -8.37 11.47 18.07
C TYR A 286 -9.64 11.61 18.93
N ALA A 287 -10.67 12.20 18.31
CA ALA A 287 -12.03 12.26 18.86
C ALA A 287 -12.98 11.58 17.86
N LEU A 288 -14.09 11.02 18.34
CA LEU A 288 -15.13 10.52 17.47
C LEU A 288 -15.72 11.70 16.68
N LEU A 289 -15.78 11.60 15.37
CA LEU A 289 -16.36 12.62 14.50
C LEU A 289 -17.89 12.65 14.73
N SER A 290 -18.38 13.74 15.27
CA SER A 290 -19.82 13.94 15.47
C SER A 290 -20.51 14.32 14.15
N ALA A 291 -21.85 14.21 14.12
CA ALA A 291 -22.65 14.65 12.98
C ALA A 291 -22.49 16.17 12.73
N ASP A 292 -22.35 16.94 13.80
CA ASP A 292 -22.16 18.41 13.72
C ASP A 292 -20.79 18.76 13.15
N ASP A 293 -19.73 18.05 13.57
CA ASP A 293 -18.37 18.21 13.01
C ASP A 293 -18.35 17.86 11.53
N ALA A 294 -18.96 16.73 11.15
CA ALA A 294 -19.07 16.31 9.76
C ALA A 294 -19.84 17.33 8.90
N ALA A 295 -20.94 17.89 9.42
CA ALA A 295 -21.69 18.94 8.75
C ALA A 295 -20.86 20.21 8.58
N ALA A 296 -20.09 20.60 9.59
CA ALA A 296 -19.20 21.76 9.53
C ALA A 296 -18.09 21.56 8.48
N LEU A 297 -17.47 20.39 8.42
CA LEU A 297 -16.47 20.03 7.40
C LEU A 297 -17.07 20.09 5.99
N ASN A 298 -18.23 19.49 5.78
CA ASN A 298 -18.92 19.50 4.48
C ASN A 298 -19.30 20.93 4.05
N SER A 299 -19.77 21.75 4.99
CA SER A 299 -20.11 23.14 4.71
C SER A 299 -18.88 23.96 4.33
N ALA A 300 -17.75 23.75 5.01
CA ALA A 300 -16.50 24.42 4.70
C ALA A 300 -15.94 24.01 3.33
N LEU A 301 -16.11 22.75 2.91
CA LEU A 301 -15.72 22.26 1.58
C LEU A 301 -16.63 22.79 0.47
N ALA A 302 -17.92 22.99 0.73
CA ALA A 302 -18.90 23.48 -0.26
C ALA A 302 -18.71 24.95 -0.63
N VAL A 303 -18.01 25.73 0.19
CA VAL A 303 -17.68 27.15 -0.04
C VAL A 303 -16.47 27.32 -0.98
N ARG A 304 -15.81 26.23 -1.33
CA ARG A 304 -14.63 26.18 -2.19
C ARG A 304 -15.00 25.93 -3.65
#